data_8e704fdbf55208ea3d7b56b135b05256
#
_entry.id   8e704fdbf55208ea3d7b56b135b05256
#
_cell.length_a   1.000
_cell.length_b   1.000
_cell.length_c   1.000
_cell.angle_alpha   90.00
_cell.angle_beta   90.00
_cell.angle_gamma   90.00
#
_symmetry.space_group_name_H-M   'P 1'
#
loop_
_entity.id
_entity.type
_entity.pdbx_description
1 polymer ?
#
loop_
_entity_poly.entity_id
_entity_poly.type
_entity_poly.pdbx_seq_one_letter_code
_entity_poly.pdbx_strand_id
1 'polypeptide(L)'
;MALNLLSSGYATLQYEIAEERASALGRLGRRLEAALTALAACPRTADTDRKIRDGLVEQAGYALWLLVVQREACGLNNTAHVLQVYRVPNEVYARMGPLTTPSIRPAKPIEVEAARAPMF
;
A
#
# COMPACT_ATOMS: atom_id res chain seq x y z
N MET A 1 35.80 -14.88 -23.53
CA MET A 1 34.57 -14.78 -24.28
C MET A 1 33.34 -15.13 -23.47
N ALA A 2 33.30 -16.31 -22.92
CA ALA A 2 32.14 -16.72 -22.14
C ALA A 2 31.88 -15.81 -20.93
N LEU A 3 32.95 -15.38 -20.25
CA LEU A 3 32.80 -14.49 -19.11
C LEU A 3 32.21 -13.15 -19.49
N ASN A 4 32.59 -12.64 -20.68
CA ASN A 4 32.06 -11.37 -21.13
C ASN A 4 30.57 -11.47 -21.43
N LEU A 5 30.15 -12.59 -22.00
CA LEU A 5 28.74 -12.80 -22.29
C LEU A 5 27.92 -12.92 -21.03
N LEU A 6 28.43 -13.66 -20.04
CA LEU A 6 27.73 -13.80 -18.77
C LEU A 6 27.65 -12.47 -18.03
N SER A 7 28.73 -11.71 -18.03
CA SER A 7 28.77 -10.42 -17.39
C SER A 7 27.78 -9.45 -18.04
N SER A 8 27.74 -9.47 -19.37
CA SER A 8 26.83 -8.63 -20.12
C SER A 8 25.38 -9.00 -19.85
N GLY A 9 25.08 -10.31 -19.80
CA GLY A 9 23.73 -10.77 -19.50
C GLY A 9 23.31 -10.41 -18.08
N TYR A 10 24.23 -10.51 -17.12
CA TYR A 10 23.95 -10.14 -15.75
C TYR A 10 23.65 -8.65 -15.63
N ALA A 11 24.43 -7.81 -16.31
CA ALA A 11 24.20 -6.37 -16.29
C ALA A 11 22.86 -6.01 -16.89
N THR A 12 22.49 -6.67 -17.99
CA THR A 12 21.21 -6.46 -18.63
C THR A 12 20.07 -6.83 -17.68
N LEU A 13 20.19 -7.97 -17.02
CA LEU A 13 19.16 -8.41 -16.06
C LEU A 13 19.04 -7.42 -14.91
N GLN A 14 20.16 -6.95 -14.39
CA GLN A 14 20.13 -5.97 -13.28
C GLN A 14 19.44 -4.69 -13.72
N TYR A 15 19.69 -4.25 -14.95
CA TYR A 15 19.05 -3.05 -15.46
C TYR A 15 17.54 -3.25 -15.58
N GLU A 16 17.12 -4.40 -16.07
CA GLU A 16 15.70 -4.70 -16.22
C GLU A 16 15.01 -4.76 -14.85
N ILE A 17 15.67 -5.33 -13.86
CA ILE A 17 15.13 -5.37 -12.51
C ILE A 17 14.97 -3.97 -11.95
N ALA A 18 15.97 -3.12 -12.14
CA ALA A 18 15.90 -1.75 -11.66
C ALA A 18 14.78 -0.97 -12.32
N GLU A 19 14.60 -1.19 -13.62
CA GLU A 19 13.53 -0.56 -14.36
C GLU A 19 12.16 -1.00 -13.85
N GLU A 20 12.00 -2.29 -13.60
CA GLU A 20 10.73 -2.82 -13.11
C GLU A 20 10.42 -2.27 -11.72
N ARG A 21 11.44 -2.17 -10.86
CA ARG A 21 11.23 -1.60 -9.53
C ARG A 21 10.82 -0.15 -9.61
N ALA A 22 11.45 0.62 -10.50
CA ALA A 22 11.10 2.03 -10.67
C ALA A 22 9.67 2.16 -11.17
N SER A 23 9.26 1.30 -12.12
CA SER A 23 7.90 1.31 -12.62
C SER A 23 6.89 0.98 -11.53
N ALA A 24 7.20 -0.02 -10.71
CA ALA A 24 6.33 -0.41 -9.62
C ALA A 24 6.16 0.73 -8.63
N LEU A 25 7.26 1.39 -8.27
CA LEU A 25 7.20 2.53 -7.36
C LEU A 25 6.39 3.67 -7.93
N GLY A 26 6.54 3.92 -9.23
CA GLY A 26 5.77 4.95 -9.91
C GLY A 26 4.27 4.67 -9.86
N ARG A 27 3.89 3.42 -10.10
CA ARG A 27 2.48 3.04 -10.05
C ARG A 27 1.91 3.21 -8.65
N LEU A 28 2.66 2.80 -7.65
CA LEU A 28 2.20 2.92 -6.26
C LEU A 28 2.13 4.37 -5.81
N GLY A 29 3.07 5.20 -6.27
CA GLY A 29 3.02 6.63 -5.98
C GLY A 29 1.78 7.28 -6.58
N ARG A 30 1.46 6.95 -7.82
CA ARG A 30 0.26 7.49 -8.46
C ARG A 30 -1.01 7.02 -7.77
N ARG A 31 -1.02 5.77 -7.29
CA ARG A 31 -2.15 5.26 -6.52
C ARG A 31 -2.35 6.07 -5.25
N LEU A 32 -1.26 6.37 -4.55
CA LEU A 32 -1.33 7.18 -3.35
C LEU A 32 -1.84 8.58 -3.67
N GLU A 33 -1.31 9.19 -4.71
CA GLU A 33 -1.78 10.52 -5.12
C GLU A 33 -3.27 10.54 -5.41
N ALA A 34 -3.75 9.53 -6.12
CA ALA A 34 -5.17 9.45 -6.44
C ALA A 34 -6.02 9.31 -5.18
N ALA A 35 -5.55 8.49 -4.24
CA ALA A 35 -6.28 8.29 -3.00
C ALA A 35 -6.31 9.57 -2.16
N LEU A 36 -5.19 10.29 -2.11
CA LEU A 36 -5.13 11.54 -1.37
C LEU A 36 -5.99 12.63 -2.03
N THR A 37 -6.03 12.66 -3.35
CA THR A 37 -6.87 13.59 -4.07
C THR A 37 -8.34 13.32 -3.79
N ALA A 38 -8.75 12.06 -3.80
CA ALA A 38 -10.12 11.68 -3.50
C ALA A 38 -10.49 12.09 -2.08
N LEU A 39 -9.57 11.88 -1.14
CA LEU A 39 -9.81 12.26 0.25
C LEU A 39 -9.94 13.77 0.38
N ALA A 40 -9.08 14.52 -0.28
CA ALA A 40 -9.11 15.98 -0.20
C ALA A 40 -10.42 16.56 -0.76
N ALA A 41 -11.01 15.86 -1.71
CA ALA A 41 -12.26 16.32 -2.33
C ALA A 41 -13.49 15.97 -1.49
N CYS A 42 -13.33 15.17 -0.45
CA CYS A 42 -14.46 14.71 0.34
C CYS A 42 -14.79 15.70 1.46
N PRO A 43 -16.05 16.19 1.55
CA PRO A 43 -16.39 17.12 2.63
C PRO A 43 -16.44 16.44 3.98
N ARG A 44 -16.32 17.24 5.03
CA ARG A 44 -16.33 16.73 6.40
C ARG A 44 -17.59 17.07 7.15
N THR A 45 -18.73 17.12 6.49
CA THR A 45 -19.84 17.85 7.07
C THR A 45 -20.99 17.02 7.63
N ALA A 46 -21.22 15.80 7.12
CA ALA A 46 -22.36 15.03 7.55
C ALA A 46 -21.96 13.63 7.98
N ASP A 47 -22.85 12.95 8.72
CA ASP A 47 -22.55 11.59 9.16
C ASP A 47 -22.31 10.63 8.01
N THR A 48 -23.12 10.76 6.96
CA THR A 48 -22.92 9.94 5.78
C THR A 48 -21.56 10.22 5.15
N ASP A 49 -21.19 11.50 5.12
CA ASP A 49 -19.91 11.89 4.57
C ASP A 49 -18.77 11.40 5.44
N ARG A 50 -19.03 11.26 6.74
CA ARG A 50 -18.00 10.77 7.64
C ARG A 50 -17.64 9.32 7.33
N LYS A 51 -18.62 8.47 7.08
CA LYS A 51 -18.35 7.08 6.74
C LYS A 51 -17.61 6.98 5.42
N ILE A 52 -18.04 7.77 4.45
CA ILE A 52 -17.36 7.80 3.15
C ILE A 52 -15.92 8.27 3.34
N ARG A 53 -15.75 9.30 4.15
CA ARG A 53 -14.42 9.84 4.38
C ARG A 53 -13.52 8.84 5.10
N ASP A 54 -14.05 8.11 6.08
CA ASP A 54 -13.27 7.08 6.76
C ASP A 54 -12.78 6.02 5.79
N GLY A 55 -13.64 5.63 4.84
CA GLY A 55 -13.24 4.69 3.80
C GLY A 55 -12.13 5.25 2.93
N LEU A 56 -12.19 6.55 2.61
CA LEU A 56 -11.15 7.18 1.82
C LEU A 56 -9.83 7.29 2.58
N VAL A 57 -9.90 7.55 3.88
CA VAL A 57 -8.71 7.56 4.72
C VAL A 57 -8.08 6.17 4.76
N GLU A 58 -8.89 5.16 4.88
CA GLU A 58 -8.40 3.78 4.89
C GLU A 58 -7.75 3.42 3.57
N GLN A 59 -8.37 3.80 2.45
CA GLN A 59 -7.80 3.52 1.13
C GLN A 59 -6.46 4.25 0.95
N ALA A 60 -6.39 5.49 1.41
CA ALA A 60 -5.14 6.23 1.32
C ALA A 60 -4.06 5.62 2.21
N GLY A 61 -4.44 5.17 3.41
CA GLY A 61 -3.52 4.50 4.30
C GLY A 61 -2.97 3.21 3.72
N TYR A 62 -3.83 2.46 3.05
CA TYR A 62 -3.41 1.25 2.37
C TYR A 62 -2.45 1.57 1.21
N ALA A 63 -2.78 2.58 0.42
CA ALA A 63 -1.91 2.98 -0.69
C ALA A 63 -0.55 3.43 -0.19
N LEU A 64 -0.53 4.17 0.90
CA LEU A 64 0.71 4.59 1.53
C LEU A 64 1.52 3.39 2.00
N TRP A 65 0.86 2.43 2.63
CA TRP A 65 1.51 1.24 3.13
C TRP A 65 2.16 0.46 1.99
N LEU A 66 1.45 0.27 0.89
CA LEU A 66 2.01 -0.43 -0.26
C LEU A 66 3.27 0.25 -0.78
N LEU A 67 3.24 1.57 -0.86
CA LEU A 67 4.39 2.33 -1.34
C LEU A 67 5.57 2.20 -0.38
N VAL A 68 5.32 2.34 0.92
CA VAL A 68 6.37 2.27 1.92
C VAL A 68 7.02 0.88 1.90
N VAL A 69 6.21 -0.18 1.85
CA VAL A 69 6.73 -1.54 1.83
C VAL A 69 7.58 -1.77 0.58
N GLN A 70 7.10 -1.30 -0.56
CA GLN A 70 7.86 -1.47 -1.80
C GLN A 70 9.16 -0.68 -1.77
N ARG A 71 9.13 0.54 -1.23
CA ARG A 71 10.34 1.33 -1.10
C ARG A 71 11.36 0.63 -0.20
N GLU A 72 10.90 0.10 0.92
CA GLU A 72 11.78 -0.63 1.82
C GLU A 72 12.39 -1.86 1.14
N ALA A 73 11.59 -2.55 0.37
CA ALA A 73 12.09 -3.70 -0.39
C ALA A 73 13.16 -3.31 -1.40
N CYS A 74 13.14 -2.07 -1.85
CA CYS A 74 14.15 -1.55 -2.77
C CYS A 74 15.30 -0.85 -2.04
N GLY A 75 15.32 -0.90 -0.72
CA GLY A 75 16.39 -0.29 0.06
C GLY A 75 16.18 1.18 0.36
N LEU A 76 14.99 1.70 0.12
CA LEU A 76 14.68 3.12 0.34
C LEU A 76 13.89 3.24 1.63
N ASN A 77 14.57 3.53 2.73
CA ASN A 77 13.99 3.44 4.05
C ASN A 77 13.51 4.77 4.65
N ASN A 78 13.56 5.85 3.89
CA ASN A 78 13.20 7.16 4.43
C ASN A 78 11.71 7.42 4.26
N THR A 79 10.91 6.89 5.18
CA THR A 79 9.46 7.06 5.15
C THR A 79 9.07 8.53 5.37
N ALA A 80 9.81 9.24 6.22
CA ALA A 80 9.52 10.65 6.47
C ALA A 80 9.56 11.47 5.18
N HIS A 81 10.45 11.12 4.27
CA HIS A 81 10.54 11.78 2.99
C HIS A 81 9.27 11.58 2.16
N VAL A 82 8.73 10.35 2.17
CA VAL A 82 7.49 10.06 1.47
C VAL A 82 6.33 10.89 2.02
N LEU A 83 6.23 10.95 3.35
CA LEU A 83 5.16 11.72 3.98
C LEU A 83 5.23 13.19 3.58
N GLN A 84 6.43 13.70 3.45
CA GLN A 84 6.67 15.09 3.10
C GLN A 84 6.35 15.37 1.64
N VAL A 85 6.86 14.53 0.75
CA VAL A 85 6.71 14.72 -0.69
C VAL A 85 5.25 14.65 -1.10
N TYR A 86 4.52 13.69 -0.55
CA TYR A 86 3.10 13.50 -0.90
C TYR A 86 2.17 14.29 -0.01
N ARG A 87 2.71 14.99 0.98
CA ARG A 87 1.91 15.78 1.93
C ARG A 87 0.83 14.93 2.58
N VAL A 88 1.25 13.79 3.11
CA VAL A 88 0.34 12.82 3.69
C VAL A 88 -0.24 13.37 4.99
N PRO A 89 -1.58 13.45 5.13
CA PRO A 89 -2.18 13.89 6.39
C PRO A 89 -1.90 12.89 7.51
N ASN A 90 -1.86 13.40 8.73
CA ASN A 90 -1.60 12.54 9.90
C ASN A 90 -2.62 11.44 10.03
N GLU A 91 -3.88 11.71 9.72
CA GLU A 91 -4.93 10.70 9.82
C GLU A 91 -4.70 9.54 8.84
N VAL A 92 -4.11 9.82 7.70
CA VAL A 92 -3.77 8.77 6.73
C VAL A 92 -2.59 7.96 7.24
N TYR A 93 -1.58 8.63 7.74
CA TYR A 93 -0.43 7.95 8.29
C TYR A 93 -0.83 7.05 9.46
N ALA A 94 -1.75 7.51 10.29
CA ALA A 94 -2.22 6.73 11.43
C ALA A 94 -2.98 5.48 10.99
N ARG A 95 -3.53 5.47 9.80
CA ARG A 95 -4.27 4.34 9.25
C ARG A 95 -3.43 3.52 8.28
N MET A 96 -2.14 3.76 8.20
CA MET A 96 -1.27 3.05 7.28
C MET A 96 -1.22 1.58 7.63
N GLY A 97 -1.56 0.73 6.66
CA GLY A 97 -1.55 -0.70 6.87
C GLY A 97 -2.44 -1.42 5.88
N PRO A 98 -2.59 -2.75 6.03
CA PRO A 98 -3.49 -3.50 5.16
C PRO A 98 -4.93 -3.08 5.36
N LEU A 99 -5.73 -3.27 4.32
CA LEU A 99 -7.14 -2.96 4.41
C LEU A 99 -7.80 -3.87 5.43
N THR A 100 -8.63 -3.27 6.27
CA THR A 100 -9.38 -4.02 7.26
C THR A 100 -10.84 -3.72 7.07
N THR A 101 -11.63 -4.77 6.88
CA THR A 101 -13.06 -4.61 6.84
C THR A 101 -13.63 -5.37 8.02
N PRO A 102 -14.46 -4.72 8.81
CA PRO A 102 -15.00 -5.39 9.99
C PRO A 102 -15.76 -6.66 9.66
N SER A 103 -16.39 -6.67 8.51
CA SER A 103 -17.17 -7.84 8.13
C SER A 103 -16.33 -9.07 7.86
N ILE A 104 -15.07 -8.89 7.56
CA ILE A 104 -14.23 -10.03 7.25
C ILE A 104 -13.50 -10.54 8.47
N ARG A 105 -13.01 -9.62 9.25
CA ARG A 105 -12.02 -9.90 10.22
C ARG A 105 -12.44 -10.76 11.40
N PRO A 106 -13.39 -10.30 12.19
CA PRO A 106 -13.59 -10.96 13.47
C PRO A 106 -14.40 -12.22 13.37
N ALA A 107 -15.45 -12.19 12.63
CA ALA A 107 -16.41 -13.26 12.72
C ALA A 107 -15.99 -14.52 11.98
N LYS A 108 -15.39 -14.32 10.84
CA LYS A 108 -15.19 -15.47 9.96
C LYS A 108 -14.25 -16.53 10.51
N PRO A 109 -13.08 -16.19 10.96
CA PRO A 109 -12.19 -17.23 11.46
C PRO A 109 -12.77 -17.96 12.65
N ILE A 110 -13.43 -17.22 13.51
CA ILE A 110 -13.98 -17.82 14.71
C ILE A 110 -15.12 -18.76 14.38
N GLU A 111 -15.98 -18.33 13.48
CA GLU A 111 -17.11 -19.15 13.09
C GLU A 111 -16.68 -20.43 12.42
N VAL A 112 -15.66 -20.35 11.60
CA VAL A 112 -15.18 -21.54 10.93
C VAL A 112 -14.69 -22.55 11.94
N GLU A 113 -13.96 -22.09 12.92
CA GLU A 113 -13.48 -23.00 13.92
C GLU A 113 -14.60 -23.59 14.75
N ALA A 114 -15.53 -22.75 15.10
CA ALA A 114 -16.67 -23.23 15.86
C ALA A 114 -17.47 -24.24 15.08
N ALA A 115 -17.61 -23.99 13.80
CA ALA A 115 -18.35 -24.92 12.96
C ALA A 115 -17.64 -26.25 12.83
N ARG A 116 -16.34 -26.22 12.84
CA ARG A 116 -15.60 -27.47 12.73
C ARG A 116 -15.61 -28.26 13.98
N ALA A 117 -15.49 -27.59 15.08
CA ALA A 117 -15.36 -28.26 16.35
C ALA A 117 -16.48 -29.22 16.61
N PRO A 118 -17.72 -28.85 16.45
CA PRO A 118 -18.81 -29.78 16.79
C PRO A 118 -19.03 -30.86 15.80
N MET A 119 -18.31 -30.93 14.77
CA MET A 119 -18.55 -31.96 13.79
C MET A 119 -18.09 -33.30 14.20
N PHE A 120 -17.49 -33.43 15.27
CA PHE A 120 -17.04 -34.72 15.72
C PHE A 120 -17.92 -35.34 16.77
#